data_36f83d4fec0fe26b2718e608f0b20209
#
_entry.id   36f83d4fec0fe26b2718e608f0b20209
#
_cell.length_a   1.000
_cell.length_b   1.000
_cell.length_c   1.000
_cell.angle_alpha   90.00
_cell.angle_beta   90.00
_cell.angle_gamma   90.00
#
_symmetry.space_group_name_H-M   'P 1'
#
loop_
_entity.id
_entity.type
_entity.pdbx_description
1 polymer ?
#
loop_
_entity_poly.entity_id
_entity_poly.type
_entity_poly.pdbx_seq_one_letter_code
_entity_poly.pdbx_strand_id
1 'polypeptide(L)'
;MRPTRSMLRRVVTVAAAGTLVTGVLAGVPAHAAPASASPDTATAVAERLGDRAAGAYSDASGKMVVTVTDAVAARQVAAAGAVPKLVKRGAAELNRAAAELDRSAAIPGTAWWTDPATNQVVVSVDSTVTGAKLERVKAAAARTNGAVRIEAEAGVLSTRISGGQAIYAQGGGRCSLGFNVRAGSTYYFITAGHCTNIAANWYSNSGQTSLLGSRAGSVFPGSDYGIVRYSNQSTVQPGNVSLYNGSFRDITGSGNAYVGQSAQRSGSTTGLRSGSVQALNATVNYAEGQVRGLIRTNICAQPGDSGGSLFSGGTALGLTSGGSGNCSTGGTTYFQPVGPVLSRYGVSVY
;
A
#
# COMPACT_ATOMS: atom_id res chain seq x y z
N MET A 1 23.71 38.09 71.62
CA MET A 1 23.31 37.86 73.02
C MET A 1 22.86 36.40 73.16
N ARG A 2 23.32 35.83 74.18
CA ARG A 2 23.24 34.46 74.70
C ARG A 2 21.79 33.98 74.91
N PRO A 3 21.67 32.73 75.38
CA PRO A 3 21.23 31.45 74.83
C PRO A 3 20.06 30.88 75.65
N THR A 4 19.57 29.70 75.33
CA THR A 4 19.14 28.67 76.33
C THR A 4 18.51 27.50 75.67
N ARG A 5 19.00 26.37 75.87
CA ARG A 5 18.90 25.20 76.76
C ARG A 5 17.90 24.14 76.24
N SER A 6 18.46 23.07 75.74
CA SER A 6 18.42 21.71 76.22
C SER A 6 17.22 21.27 77.08
N MET A 7 16.49 20.24 76.63
CA MET A 7 15.92 19.19 77.48
C MET A 7 15.95 17.84 76.80
N LEU A 8 16.83 16.99 77.34
CA LEU A 8 16.79 15.53 77.16
C LEU A 8 15.52 14.98 77.80
N ARG A 9 14.78 14.15 77.08
CA ARG A 9 13.90 13.14 77.68
C ARG A 9 14.27 11.74 77.15
N ARG A 10 14.77 10.96 78.11
CA ARG A 10 14.95 9.49 77.96
C ARG A 10 13.61 8.84 77.81
N VAL A 11 13.50 7.97 76.85
CA VAL A 11 12.40 7.02 76.74
C VAL A 11 12.96 5.60 76.67
N VAL A 12 12.42 4.78 77.52
CA VAL A 12 12.77 3.42 77.87
C VAL A 12 12.50 2.45 76.73
N THR A 13 13.49 1.61 76.49
CA THR A 13 13.40 0.49 75.57
C THR A 13 12.60 -0.62 76.18
N VAL A 14 11.46 -1.00 75.56
CA VAL A 14 10.78 -2.27 75.79
C VAL A 14 11.02 -3.17 74.60
N ALA A 15 11.78 -4.22 74.77
CA ALA A 15 11.99 -5.26 73.77
C ALA A 15 10.75 -6.20 73.77
N ALA A 16 10.02 -6.19 72.65
CA ALA A 16 9.02 -7.22 72.36
C ALA A 16 9.59 -8.09 71.25
N ALA A 17 9.86 -9.34 71.57
CA ALA A 17 10.20 -10.41 70.62
C ALA A 17 8.96 -10.78 69.81
N GLY A 18 8.90 -10.34 68.55
CA GLY A 18 7.89 -10.72 67.59
C GLY A 18 8.52 -11.63 66.54
N THR A 19 8.03 -12.89 66.50
CA THR A 19 8.34 -13.90 65.48
C THR A 19 7.99 -13.40 64.07
N LEU A 20 9.01 -13.15 63.23
CA LEU A 20 8.80 -12.89 61.79
C LEU A 20 8.35 -14.17 61.10
N VAL A 21 7.08 -14.23 60.74
CA VAL A 21 6.58 -15.18 59.72
C VAL A 21 6.88 -14.54 58.37
N THR A 22 7.92 -15.00 57.72
CA THR A 22 8.22 -14.65 56.30
C THR A 22 7.22 -15.36 55.39
N GLY A 23 6.12 -14.66 55.10
CA GLY A 23 5.22 -15.05 54.03
C GLY A 23 5.92 -14.80 52.68
N VAL A 24 6.34 -15.86 52.00
CA VAL A 24 6.76 -15.81 50.62
C VAL A 24 5.53 -15.50 49.78
N LEU A 25 5.31 -14.22 49.48
CA LEU A 25 4.41 -13.82 48.40
C LEU A 25 5.04 -14.30 47.09
N ALA A 26 4.63 -15.46 46.59
CA ALA A 26 4.91 -15.88 45.22
C ALA A 26 4.28 -14.83 44.30
N GLY A 27 5.11 -13.88 43.82
CA GLY A 27 4.72 -12.91 42.83
C GLY A 27 4.31 -13.65 41.56
N VAL A 28 3.02 -13.57 41.22
CA VAL A 28 2.53 -14.00 39.92
C VAL A 28 3.29 -13.18 38.89
N PRO A 29 4.04 -13.78 37.94
CA PRO A 29 4.74 -13.00 36.92
C PRO A 29 3.69 -12.19 36.16
N ALA A 30 3.78 -10.86 36.24
CA ALA A 30 3.01 -9.97 35.41
C ALA A 30 3.40 -10.29 33.96
N HIS A 31 2.52 -10.92 33.22
CA HIS A 31 2.69 -11.11 31.79
C HIS A 31 2.71 -9.70 31.18
N ALA A 32 3.86 -9.26 30.68
CA ALA A 32 3.95 -8.04 29.93
C ALA A 32 2.94 -8.12 28.76
N ALA A 33 2.13 -7.08 28.62
CA ALA A 33 1.22 -7.00 27.48
C ALA A 33 2.04 -7.13 26.20
N PRO A 34 1.60 -7.89 25.20
CA PRO A 34 2.34 -8.03 23.95
C PRO A 34 2.54 -6.65 23.32
N ALA A 35 3.74 -6.42 22.79
CA ALA A 35 4.03 -5.20 22.03
C ALA A 35 3.03 -5.06 20.89
N SER A 36 2.66 -3.81 20.53
CA SER A 36 1.75 -3.57 19.40
C SER A 36 2.29 -4.20 18.12
N ALA A 37 1.45 -4.93 17.40
CA ALA A 37 1.83 -5.58 16.16
C ALA A 37 2.27 -4.55 15.11
N SER A 38 3.34 -4.85 14.39
CA SER A 38 3.69 -4.14 13.16
C SER A 38 2.72 -4.49 12.01
N PRO A 39 2.65 -3.68 10.95
CA PRO A 39 1.84 -4.01 9.75
C PRO A 39 2.17 -5.38 9.17
N ASP A 40 3.46 -5.71 9.06
CA ASP A 40 3.90 -7.01 8.53
C ASP A 40 3.47 -8.17 9.45
N THR A 41 3.56 -7.99 10.76
CA THR A 41 3.08 -8.98 11.75
C THR A 41 1.58 -9.21 11.61
N ALA A 42 0.78 -8.14 11.52
CA ALA A 42 -0.67 -8.24 11.39
C ALA A 42 -1.08 -8.92 10.07
N THR A 43 -0.42 -8.57 8.98
CA THR A 43 -0.64 -9.19 7.66
C THR A 43 -0.28 -10.68 7.67
N ALA A 44 0.90 -11.04 8.19
CA ALA A 44 1.33 -12.44 8.30
C ALA A 44 0.40 -13.28 9.19
N VAL A 45 -0.16 -12.69 10.26
CA VAL A 45 -1.16 -13.36 11.09
C VAL A 45 -2.45 -13.59 10.31
N ALA A 46 -2.94 -12.59 9.56
CA ALA A 46 -4.14 -12.73 8.73
C ALA A 46 -3.96 -13.83 7.66
N GLU A 47 -2.82 -13.84 6.97
CA GLU A 47 -2.47 -14.85 5.96
C GLU A 47 -2.43 -16.26 6.56
N ARG A 48 -1.77 -16.45 7.70
CA ARG A 48 -1.68 -17.75 8.39
C ARG A 48 -3.04 -18.27 8.85
N LEU A 49 -3.95 -17.36 9.22
CA LEU A 49 -5.32 -17.72 9.61
C LEU A 49 -6.17 -18.15 8.40
N GLY A 50 -5.77 -17.81 7.19
CA GLY A 50 -6.45 -18.17 5.94
C GLY A 50 -7.92 -17.75 5.96
N ASP A 51 -8.84 -18.68 5.69
CA ASP A 51 -10.28 -18.41 5.62
C ASP A 51 -10.93 -17.92 6.92
N ARG A 52 -10.21 -18.02 8.05
CA ARG A 52 -10.67 -17.51 9.34
C ARG A 52 -10.35 -16.02 9.54
N ALA A 53 -9.65 -15.40 8.61
CA ALA A 53 -9.40 -13.97 8.58
C ALA A 53 -10.03 -13.33 7.32
N ALA A 54 -10.20 -12.01 7.34
CA ALA A 54 -10.70 -11.23 6.21
C ALA A 54 -9.78 -10.04 5.89
N GLY A 55 -8.57 -10.03 6.44
CA GLY A 55 -7.53 -9.04 6.20
C GLY A 55 -7.16 -8.23 7.43
N ALA A 56 -6.22 -7.32 7.24
CA ALA A 56 -5.70 -6.41 8.26
C ALA A 56 -5.74 -4.96 7.79
N TYR A 57 -5.88 -4.03 8.72
CA TYR A 57 -5.84 -2.59 8.45
C TYR A 57 -5.37 -1.82 9.68
N SER A 58 -4.91 -0.58 9.49
CA SER A 58 -4.62 0.35 10.58
C SER A 58 -5.87 1.16 10.91
N ASP A 59 -6.26 1.20 12.19
CA ASP A 59 -7.36 2.05 12.65
C ASP A 59 -6.94 3.52 12.79
N ALA A 60 -7.89 4.39 13.14
CA ALA A 60 -7.65 5.82 13.30
C ALA A 60 -6.64 6.15 14.43
N SER A 61 -6.39 5.23 15.35
CA SER A 61 -5.37 5.38 16.41
C SER A 61 -3.99 4.85 16.00
N GLY A 62 -3.84 4.34 14.78
CA GLY A 62 -2.62 3.73 14.26
C GLY A 62 -2.40 2.28 14.72
N LYS A 63 -3.37 1.66 15.40
CA LYS A 63 -3.28 0.25 15.79
C LYS A 63 -3.65 -0.68 14.65
N MET A 64 -2.91 -1.76 14.53
CA MET A 64 -3.23 -2.81 13.56
C MET A 64 -4.41 -3.64 14.01
N VAL A 65 -5.44 -3.70 13.19
CA VAL A 65 -6.65 -4.50 13.38
C VAL A 65 -6.63 -5.67 12.40
N VAL A 66 -6.91 -6.87 12.88
CA VAL A 66 -7.11 -8.06 12.03
C VAL A 66 -8.54 -8.55 12.19
N THR A 67 -9.26 -8.62 11.08
CA THR A 67 -10.65 -9.10 11.06
C THR A 67 -10.68 -10.63 10.99
N VAL A 68 -11.45 -11.26 11.87
CA VAL A 68 -11.51 -12.71 12.03
C VAL A 68 -12.94 -13.20 12.25
N THR A 69 -13.22 -14.46 11.91
CA THR A 69 -14.57 -15.02 11.93
C THR A 69 -14.92 -15.76 13.22
N ASP A 70 -13.94 -16.04 14.10
CA ASP A 70 -14.16 -16.80 15.31
C ASP A 70 -13.25 -16.39 16.47
N ALA A 71 -13.65 -16.79 17.69
CA ALA A 71 -12.96 -16.43 18.93
C ALA A 71 -11.56 -17.10 19.08
N VAL A 72 -11.30 -18.22 18.41
CA VAL A 72 -9.98 -18.86 18.47
C VAL A 72 -8.98 -18.06 17.64
N ALA A 73 -9.37 -17.65 16.43
CA ALA A 73 -8.60 -16.74 15.60
C ALA A 73 -8.38 -15.39 16.31
N ALA A 74 -9.41 -14.86 16.99
CA ALA A 74 -9.28 -13.61 17.75
C ALA A 74 -8.20 -13.70 18.84
N ARG A 75 -8.11 -14.82 19.56
CA ARG A 75 -7.03 -15.02 20.56
C ARG A 75 -5.64 -15.05 19.93
N GLN A 76 -5.50 -15.67 18.74
CA GLN A 76 -4.22 -15.70 18.02
C GLN A 76 -3.79 -14.30 17.55
N VAL A 77 -4.73 -13.49 17.09
CA VAL A 77 -4.50 -12.09 16.72
C VAL A 77 -4.04 -11.27 17.93
N ALA A 78 -4.75 -11.39 19.06
CA ALA A 78 -4.41 -10.69 20.30
C ALA A 78 -3.03 -11.12 20.83
N ALA A 79 -2.70 -12.42 20.77
CA ALA A 79 -1.38 -12.92 21.16
C ALA A 79 -0.24 -12.37 20.30
N ALA A 80 -0.52 -11.98 19.07
CA ALA A 80 0.43 -11.31 18.16
C ALA A 80 0.50 -9.78 18.35
N GLY A 81 -0.25 -9.21 19.31
CA GLY A 81 -0.25 -7.78 19.61
C GLY A 81 -1.13 -6.94 18.68
N ALA A 82 -1.94 -7.56 17.81
CA ALA A 82 -2.91 -6.86 16.99
C ALA A 82 -4.30 -6.86 17.66
N VAL A 83 -5.17 -5.95 17.23
CA VAL A 83 -6.55 -5.85 17.72
C VAL A 83 -7.43 -6.80 16.89
N PRO A 84 -8.06 -7.82 17.48
CA PRO A 84 -9.00 -8.68 16.76
C PRO A 84 -10.35 -7.97 16.60
N LYS A 85 -10.93 -8.05 15.41
CA LYS A 85 -12.30 -7.62 15.13
C LYS A 85 -13.10 -8.80 14.58
N LEU A 86 -14.15 -9.22 15.29
CA LEU A 86 -15.04 -10.27 14.81
C LEU A 86 -15.89 -9.76 13.65
N VAL A 87 -15.94 -10.54 12.57
CA VAL A 87 -16.65 -10.24 11.34
C VAL A 87 -17.42 -11.46 10.84
N LYS A 88 -18.38 -11.23 9.94
CA LYS A 88 -19.24 -12.29 9.42
C LYS A 88 -18.55 -13.15 8.37
N ARG A 89 -17.70 -12.51 7.50
CA ARG A 89 -17.15 -13.15 6.30
C ARG A 89 -15.65 -13.35 6.45
N GLY A 90 -15.18 -14.55 6.11
CA GLY A 90 -13.76 -14.84 5.98
C GLY A 90 -13.23 -14.63 4.54
N ALA A 91 -11.94 -14.86 4.35
CA ALA A 91 -11.28 -14.62 3.06
C ALA A 91 -11.91 -15.42 1.91
N ALA A 92 -12.26 -16.69 2.11
CA ALA A 92 -12.87 -17.51 1.07
C ALA A 92 -14.21 -16.94 0.55
N GLU A 93 -15.03 -16.39 1.44
CA GLU A 93 -16.32 -15.78 1.04
C GLU A 93 -16.10 -14.49 0.26
N LEU A 94 -15.19 -13.63 0.73
CA LEU A 94 -14.85 -12.38 0.06
C LEU A 94 -14.18 -12.64 -1.30
N ASN A 95 -13.30 -13.63 -1.39
CA ASN A 95 -12.67 -14.03 -2.64
C ASN A 95 -13.70 -14.58 -3.66
N ARG A 96 -14.70 -15.35 -3.20
CA ARG A 96 -15.80 -15.78 -4.08
C ARG A 96 -16.63 -14.61 -4.59
N ALA A 97 -16.86 -13.59 -3.73
CA ALA A 97 -17.56 -12.38 -4.13
C ALA A 97 -16.76 -11.57 -5.16
N ALA A 98 -15.44 -11.43 -4.99
CA ALA A 98 -14.57 -10.80 -5.97
C ALA A 98 -14.55 -11.59 -7.29
N ALA A 99 -14.46 -12.94 -7.24
CA ALA A 99 -14.50 -13.79 -8.43
C ALA A 99 -15.86 -13.71 -9.18
N GLU A 100 -16.95 -13.41 -8.48
CA GLU A 100 -18.23 -13.13 -9.14
C GLU A 100 -18.18 -11.83 -9.95
N LEU A 101 -17.56 -10.78 -9.40
CA LEU A 101 -17.33 -9.53 -10.14
C LEU A 101 -16.43 -9.75 -11.35
N ASP A 102 -15.36 -10.56 -11.20
CA ASP A 102 -14.46 -10.92 -12.30
C ASP A 102 -15.21 -11.55 -13.50
N ARG A 103 -16.14 -12.46 -13.21
CA ARG A 103 -16.92 -13.15 -14.23
C ARG A 103 -18.02 -12.30 -14.86
N SER A 104 -18.63 -11.43 -14.06
CA SER A 104 -19.92 -10.83 -14.44
C SER A 104 -19.89 -9.31 -14.56
N ALA A 105 -18.94 -8.64 -13.95
CA ALA A 105 -18.86 -7.17 -13.86
C ALA A 105 -17.53 -6.58 -14.35
N ALA A 106 -16.67 -7.37 -15.00
CA ALA A 106 -15.42 -6.91 -15.61
C ALA A 106 -15.72 -6.08 -16.85
N ILE A 107 -16.01 -4.80 -16.66
CA ILE A 107 -16.30 -3.82 -17.70
C ILE A 107 -15.43 -2.57 -17.50
N PRO A 108 -15.02 -1.88 -18.58
CA PRO A 108 -14.30 -0.61 -18.44
C PRO A 108 -15.07 0.37 -17.56
N GLY A 109 -14.33 1.02 -16.65
CA GLY A 109 -14.90 1.94 -15.67
C GLY A 109 -15.24 1.30 -14.32
N THR A 110 -14.85 0.03 -14.09
CA THR A 110 -15.04 -0.64 -12.81
C THR A 110 -13.71 -1.02 -12.14
N ALA A 111 -13.70 -0.97 -10.81
CA ALA A 111 -12.61 -1.47 -9.98
C ALA A 111 -13.18 -2.14 -8.73
N TRP A 112 -12.49 -3.14 -8.15
CA TRP A 112 -12.91 -3.74 -6.89
C TRP A 112 -11.73 -4.17 -6.03
N TRP A 113 -11.99 -4.21 -4.72
CA TRP A 113 -11.04 -4.61 -3.69
C TRP A 113 -11.79 -5.13 -2.46
N THR A 114 -11.10 -5.92 -1.64
CA THR A 114 -11.61 -6.28 -0.31
C THR A 114 -11.34 -5.13 0.66
N ASP A 115 -12.37 -4.68 1.35
CA ASP A 115 -12.28 -3.72 2.45
C ASP A 115 -12.40 -4.50 3.78
N PRO A 116 -11.29 -4.71 4.49
CA PRO A 116 -11.33 -5.44 5.75
C PRO A 116 -12.05 -4.67 6.86
N ALA A 117 -12.11 -3.34 6.78
CA ALA A 117 -12.77 -2.53 7.81
C ALA A 117 -14.30 -2.71 7.80
N THR A 118 -14.90 -2.81 6.61
CA THR A 118 -16.35 -3.06 6.43
C THR A 118 -16.69 -4.52 6.22
N ASN A 119 -15.69 -5.40 6.06
CA ASN A 119 -15.86 -6.82 5.78
C ASN A 119 -16.70 -7.07 4.51
N GLN A 120 -16.40 -6.31 3.46
CA GLN A 120 -17.05 -6.40 2.15
C GLN A 120 -16.02 -6.27 1.02
N VAL A 121 -16.39 -6.76 -0.15
CA VAL A 121 -15.76 -6.36 -1.41
C VAL A 121 -16.46 -5.10 -1.87
N VAL A 122 -15.69 -4.06 -2.12
CA VAL A 122 -16.17 -2.82 -2.71
C VAL A 122 -16.01 -2.91 -4.21
N VAL A 123 -17.04 -2.60 -4.97
CA VAL A 123 -16.95 -2.35 -6.41
C VAL A 123 -17.18 -0.88 -6.68
N SER A 124 -16.16 -0.20 -7.20
CA SER A 124 -16.21 1.19 -7.64
C SER A 124 -16.66 1.23 -9.10
N VAL A 125 -17.54 2.16 -9.43
CA VAL A 125 -18.02 2.43 -10.78
C VAL A 125 -17.80 3.90 -11.13
N ASP A 126 -17.16 4.17 -12.26
CA ASP A 126 -16.90 5.52 -12.74
C ASP A 126 -18.12 6.14 -13.45
N SER A 127 -17.99 7.41 -13.87
CA SER A 127 -19.07 8.15 -14.53
C SER A 127 -19.55 7.57 -15.87
N THR A 128 -18.80 6.64 -16.49
CA THR A 128 -19.16 5.99 -17.76
C THR A 128 -19.99 4.72 -17.54
N VAL A 129 -20.05 4.22 -16.30
CA VAL A 129 -20.80 3.00 -15.94
C VAL A 129 -22.23 3.36 -15.59
N THR A 130 -23.07 3.49 -16.63
CA THR A 130 -24.48 3.85 -16.54
C THR A 130 -25.37 2.84 -17.26
N GLY A 131 -26.70 2.97 -17.11
CA GLY A 131 -27.67 2.13 -17.82
C GLY A 131 -27.38 0.63 -17.68
N ALA A 132 -27.36 -0.10 -18.80
CA ALA A 132 -27.16 -1.55 -18.83
C ALA A 132 -25.83 -2.00 -18.18
N LYS A 133 -24.77 -1.18 -18.25
CA LYS A 133 -23.50 -1.47 -17.57
C LYS A 133 -23.68 -1.47 -16.06
N LEU A 134 -24.32 -0.46 -15.50
CA LEU A 134 -24.59 -0.35 -14.08
C LEU A 134 -25.50 -1.47 -13.57
N GLU A 135 -26.55 -1.79 -14.32
CA GLU A 135 -27.45 -2.90 -13.97
C GLU A 135 -26.72 -4.25 -13.96
N ARG A 136 -25.76 -4.46 -14.84
CA ARG A 136 -24.90 -5.64 -14.84
C ARG A 136 -24.04 -5.73 -13.57
N VAL A 137 -23.46 -4.61 -13.11
CA VAL A 137 -22.72 -4.56 -11.84
C VAL A 137 -23.64 -4.84 -10.66
N LYS A 138 -24.83 -4.21 -10.62
CA LYS A 138 -25.83 -4.46 -9.56
C LYS A 138 -26.27 -5.92 -9.52
N ALA A 139 -26.51 -6.53 -10.66
CA ALA A 139 -26.88 -7.94 -10.75
C ALA A 139 -25.75 -8.87 -10.26
N ALA A 140 -24.50 -8.55 -10.55
CA ALA A 140 -23.35 -9.28 -10.02
C ALA A 140 -23.27 -9.15 -8.50
N ALA A 141 -23.39 -7.94 -7.96
CA ALA A 141 -23.38 -7.66 -6.53
C ALA A 141 -24.52 -8.39 -5.79
N ALA A 142 -25.73 -8.42 -6.35
CA ALA A 142 -26.89 -9.08 -5.75
C ALA A 142 -26.68 -10.60 -5.54
N ARG A 143 -25.88 -11.26 -6.40
CA ARG A 143 -25.55 -12.69 -6.27
C ARG A 143 -24.56 -13.02 -5.14
N THR A 144 -24.03 -12.03 -4.44
CA THR A 144 -23.00 -12.20 -3.42
C THR A 144 -23.53 -12.17 -1.98
N ASN A 145 -24.84 -12.25 -1.77
CA ASN A 145 -25.47 -12.21 -0.44
C ASN A 145 -25.00 -11.03 0.44
N GLY A 146 -24.88 -9.84 -0.17
CA GLY A 146 -24.46 -8.62 0.51
C GLY A 146 -22.95 -8.56 0.85
N ALA A 147 -22.14 -9.47 0.27
CA ALA A 147 -20.69 -9.39 0.40
C ALA A 147 -20.09 -8.29 -0.47
N VAL A 148 -20.79 -7.79 -1.49
CA VAL A 148 -20.37 -6.67 -2.34
C VAL A 148 -21.20 -5.44 -2.05
N ARG A 149 -20.54 -4.27 -1.96
CA ARG A 149 -21.16 -2.94 -2.00
C ARG A 149 -20.66 -2.15 -3.20
N ILE A 150 -21.51 -1.29 -3.74
CA ILE A 150 -21.20 -0.46 -4.92
C ILE A 150 -20.91 0.97 -4.45
N GLU A 151 -19.83 1.56 -4.93
CA GLU A 151 -19.48 2.97 -4.73
C GLU A 151 -19.37 3.68 -6.08
N ALA A 152 -19.86 4.93 -6.13
CA ALA A 152 -19.60 5.80 -7.27
C ALA A 152 -18.22 6.43 -7.18
N GLU A 153 -17.46 6.38 -8.29
CA GLU A 153 -16.16 7.02 -8.43
C GLU A 153 -16.27 8.22 -9.35
N ALA A 154 -15.72 9.37 -8.93
CA ALA A 154 -15.76 10.57 -9.75
C ALA A 154 -14.75 10.49 -10.91
N GLY A 155 -15.16 10.94 -12.10
CA GLY A 155 -14.30 10.96 -13.30
C GLY A 155 -14.37 9.66 -14.09
N VAL A 156 -13.31 9.33 -14.82
CA VAL A 156 -13.21 8.15 -15.68
C VAL A 156 -11.93 7.39 -15.34
N LEU A 157 -12.06 6.09 -15.11
CA LEU A 157 -10.93 5.18 -14.91
C LEU A 157 -10.19 5.00 -16.22
N SER A 158 -8.96 5.51 -16.28
CA SER A 158 -8.12 5.44 -17.48
C SER A 158 -6.66 5.22 -17.10
N THR A 159 -5.89 4.60 -17.99
CA THR A 159 -4.43 4.61 -17.88
C THR A 159 -3.91 6.04 -18.02
N ARG A 160 -2.85 6.35 -17.30
CA ARG A 160 -2.24 7.68 -17.32
C ARG A 160 -0.78 7.55 -17.75
N ILE A 161 -0.33 8.43 -18.63
CA ILE A 161 1.01 8.42 -19.19
C ILE A 161 1.83 9.56 -18.59
N SER A 162 2.93 9.24 -17.95
CA SER A 162 4.04 9.96 -17.34
C SER A 162 3.99 10.16 -15.82
N GLY A 163 5.10 10.05 -15.12
CA GLY A 163 5.22 10.20 -13.70
C GLY A 163 6.63 10.48 -13.21
N GLY A 164 7.13 10.52 -12.01
CA GLY A 164 8.47 10.75 -11.50
C GLY A 164 9.24 11.86 -12.24
N GLN A 165 10.42 11.62 -12.67
CA GLN A 165 11.02 12.43 -13.75
C GLN A 165 10.50 11.94 -15.10
N ALA A 166 10.23 12.86 -16.02
CA ALA A 166 9.68 12.53 -17.32
C ALA A 166 10.62 11.62 -18.12
N ILE A 167 10.06 10.56 -18.68
CA ILE A 167 10.70 9.71 -19.68
C ILE A 167 9.86 9.74 -20.95
N TYR A 168 10.51 9.79 -22.07
CA TYR A 168 9.87 9.99 -23.38
C TYR A 168 10.06 8.76 -24.25
N ALA A 169 8.96 8.24 -24.76
CA ALA A 169 8.94 7.09 -25.65
C ALA A 169 9.42 7.46 -27.06
N GLN A 170 10.14 6.58 -27.71
CA GLN A 170 10.44 6.72 -29.14
C GLN A 170 9.15 6.83 -29.94
N GLY A 171 9.06 7.84 -30.81
CA GLY A 171 7.86 8.08 -31.63
C GLY A 171 6.76 8.88 -30.95
N GLY A 172 6.95 9.27 -29.69
CA GLY A 172 6.00 10.09 -28.91
C GLY A 172 5.45 9.37 -27.68
N GLY A 173 4.80 10.13 -26.82
CA GLY A 173 4.34 9.69 -25.52
C GLY A 173 5.34 10.02 -24.40
N ARG A 174 4.79 10.31 -23.22
CA ARG A 174 5.59 10.69 -22.05
C ARG A 174 5.12 9.85 -20.86
N CYS A 175 6.05 9.22 -20.17
CA CYS A 175 5.85 8.50 -18.93
C CYS A 175 6.85 8.94 -17.87
N SER A 176 6.87 8.28 -16.75
CA SER A 176 7.80 8.58 -15.67
C SER A 176 8.65 7.41 -15.30
N LEU A 177 9.82 7.76 -14.87
CA LEU A 177 10.66 6.85 -14.11
C LEU A 177 10.01 6.56 -12.76
N GLY A 178 9.74 5.29 -12.48
CA GLY A 178 9.28 4.86 -11.17
C GLY A 178 10.44 4.83 -10.18
N PHE A 179 11.28 3.83 -10.28
CA PHE A 179 12.47 3.71 -9.43
C PHE A 179 13.68 3.28 -10.26
N ASN A 180 14.85 3.79 -9.89
CA ASN A 180 16.11 3.24 -10.32
C ASN A 180 16.37 1.94 -9.56
N VAL A 181 16.78 0.91 -10.28
CA VAL A 181 17.02 -0.43 -9.76
C VAL A 181 18.28 -1.03 -10.38
N ARG A 182 18.85 -2.04 -9.73
CA ARG A 182 20.03 -2.72 -10.23
C ARG A 182 19.97 -4.23 -10.03
N ALA A 183 20.67 -4.97 -10.91
CA ALA A 183 21.02 -6.36 -10.73
C ALA A 183 22.57 -6.45 -10.76
N GLY A 184 23.19 -6.64 -9.60
CA GLY A 184 24.65 -6.49 -9.48
C GLY A 184 25.13 -5.12 -9.92
N SER A 185 25.97 -5.07 -10.95
CA SER A 185 26.50 -3.81 -11.55
C SER A 185 25.67 -3.29 -12.73
N THR A 186 24.57 -3.94 -13.09
CA THR A 186 23.73 -3.52 -14.22
C THR A 186 22.58 -2.67 -13.73
N TYR A 187 22.44 -1.47 -14.32
CA TYR A 187 21.44 -0.46 -13.96
C TYR A 187 20.24 -0.48 -14.89
N TYR A 188 19.07 -0.32 -14.29
CA TYR A 188 17.78 -0.25 -14.95
C TYR A 188 16.91 0.80 -14.27
N PHE A 189 15.79 1.14 -14.89
CA PHE A 189 14.66 1.73 -14.19
C PHE A 189 13.39 0.93 -14.45
N ILE A 190 12.46 0.99 -13.49
CA ILE A 190 11.13 0.41 -13.61
C ILE A 190 10.10 1.52 -13.77
N THR A 191 9.05 1.22 -14.52
CA THR A 191 7.93 2.10 -14.83
C THR A 191 6.67 1.26 -15.09
N ALA A 192 5.55 1.85 -15.52
CA ALA A 192 4.36 1.09 -15.88
C ALA A 192 4.52 0.26 -17.15
N GLY A 193 3.82 -0.86 -17.23
CA GLY A 193 3.82 -1.75 -18.39
C GLY A 193 3.14 -1.13 -19.59
N HIS A 194 2.00 -0.46 -19.39
CA HIS A 194 1.33 0.27 -20.47
C HIS A 194 2.22 1.36 -21.07
N CYS A 195 3.15 1.95 -20.31
CA CYS A 195 4.19 2.82 -20.82
C CYS A 195 5.16 2.05 -21.72
N THR A 196 5.76 0.97 -21.19
CA THR A 196 6.80 0.23 -21.93
C THR A 196 6.26 -0.51 -23.15
N ASN A 197 4.96 -0.72 -23.26
CA ASN A 197 4.35 -1.32 -24.46
C ASN A 197 4.38 -0.39 -25.68
N ILE A 198 4.42 0.95 -25.48
CA ILE A 198 4.33 1.88 -26.61
C ILE A 198 5.65 2.06 -27.37
N ALA A 199 6.82 1.79 -26.75
CA ALA A 199 8.11 1.98 -27.39
C ALA A 199 9.19 1.04 -26.88
N ALA A 200 10.18 0.77 -27.76
CA ALA A 200 11.39 0.03 -27.38
C ALA A 200 12.42 0.93 -26.71
N ASN A 201 12.58 2.17 -27.15
CA ASN A 201 13.59 3.09 -26.65
C ASN A 201 12.98 4.27 -25.88
N TRP A 202 13.71 4.72 -24.85
CA TRP A 202 13.28 5.74 -23.91
C TRP A 202 14.33 6.83 -23.77
N TYR A 203 13.88 8.09 -23.72
CA TYR A 203 14.71 9.29 -23.73
C TYR A 203 14.43 10.17 -22.50
N SER A 204 15.44 10.98 -22.10
CA SER A 204 15.28 11.93 -21.00
C SER A 204 14.64 13.26 -21.42
N ASN A 205 14.49 13.50 -22.72
CA ASN A 205 13.94 14.74 -23.26
C ASN A 205 12.95 14.50 -24.40
N SER A 206 12.01 15.43 -24.58
CA SER A 206 10.96 15.35 -25.61
C SER A 206 11.50 15.39 -27.04
N GLY A 207 12.68 16.01 -27.26
CA GLY A 207 13.36 16.03 -28.55
C GLY A 207 14.01 14.70 -28.90
N GLN A 208 14.00 13.71 -28.04
CA GLN A 208 14.53 12.34 -28.24
C GLN A 208 16.03 12.34 -28.65
N THR A 209 16.79 13.30 -28.17
CA THR A 209 18.25 13.42 -28.45
C THR A 209 19.11 12.77 -27.37
N SER A 210 18.55 12.47 -26.18
CA SER A 210 19.28 11.91 -25.06
C SER A 210 18.66 10.54 -24.66
N LEU A 211 19.22 9.47 -25.23
CA LEU A 211 18.78 8.09 -24.99
C LEU A 211 19.07 7.67 -23.56
N LEU A 212 18.05 7.27 -22.81
CA LEU A 212 18.19 6.64 -21.50
C LEU A 212 18.50 5.15 -21.63
N GLY A 213 17.72 4.45 -22.43
CA GLY A 213 17.87 3.02 -22.56
C GLY A 213 16.80 2.35 -23.38
N SER A 214 16.85 1.02 -23.39
CA SER A 214 15.92 0.18 -24.14
C SER A 214 15.11 -0.73 -23.21
N ARG A 215 13.85 -0.97 -23.57
CA ARG A 215 12.93 -1.89 -22.88
C ARG A 215 13.55 -3.28 -22.78
N ALA A 216 13.69 -3.76 -21.55
CA ALA A 216 14.14 -5.13 -21.24
C ALA A 216 12.99 -6.06 -20.88
N GLY A 217 11.82 -5.51 -20.54
CA GLY A 217 10.60 -6.28 -20.25
C GLY A 217 9.39 -5.38 -20.08
N SER A 218 8.20 -5.96 -20.31
CA SER A 218 6.92 -5.27 -20.17
C SER A 218 5.81 -6.28 -19.87
N VAL A 219 4.92 -5.93 -18.97
CA VAL A 219 3.71 -6.73 -18.66
C VAL A 219 2.53 -5.78 -18.51
N PHE A 220 1.60 -5.85 -19.45
CA PHE A 220 0.32 -5.16 -19.46
C PHE A 220 -0.54 -5.72 -20.61
N PRO A 221 -1.83 -6.02 -20.42
CA PRO A 221 -2.59 -6.00 -19.16
C PRO A 221 -2.29 -7.21 -18.24
N GLY A 222 -3.11 -7.42 -17.23
CA GLY A 222 -2.95 -8.42 -16.17
C GLY A 222 -2.23 -7.81 -14.96
N SER A 223 -1.01 -7.38 -15.16
CA SER A 223 -0.23 -6.49 -14.30
C SER A 223 0.20 -5.25 -15.08
N ASP A 224 0.76 -4.24 -14.41
CA ASP A 224 1.13 -2.99 -15.07
C ASP A 224 2.54 -2.53 -14.67
N TYR A 225 3.56 -3.21 -15.23
CA TYR A 225 4.96 -2.87 -14.98
C TYR A 225 5.87 -3.17 -16.17
N GLY A 226 6.92 -2.40 -16.27
CA GLY A 226 7.98 -2.62 -17.25
C GLY A 226 9.35 -2.22 -16.70
N ILE A 227 10.39 -2.69 -17.37
CA ILE A 227 11.77 -2.42 -17.05
C ILE A 227 12.54 -1.97 -18.28
N VAL A 228 13.36 -0.96 -18.10
CA VAL A 228 14.23 -0.40 -19.15
C VAL A 228 15.68 -0.50 -18.67
N ARG A 229 16.54 -1.09 -19.50
CA ARG A 229 17.97 -1.18 -19.26
C ARG A 229 18.63 0.12 -19.73
N TYR A 230 19.38 0.76 -18.85
CA TYR A 230 20.14 1.95 -19.24
C TYR A 230 21.17 1.63 -20.34
N SER A 231 21.29 2.53 -21.31
CA SER A 231 22.32 2.41 -22.36
C SER A 231 23.71 2.68 -21.81
N ASN A 232 23.84 3.66 -20.91
CA ASN A 232 25.10 3.96 -20.23
C ASN A 232 25.13 3.27 -18.86
N GLN A 233 25.97 2.24 -18.73
CA GLN A 233 26.16 1.45 -17.52
C GLN A 233 27.32 1.95 -16.64
N SER A 234 28.12 2.88 -17.13
CA SER A 234 29.25 3.46 -16.39
C SER A 234 28.86 4.58 -15.45
N THR A 235 27.65 5.13 -15.62
CA THR A 235 27.12 6.17 -14.74
C THR A 235 26.13 5.56 -13.76
N VAL A 236 26.45 5.64 -12.46
CA VAL A 236 25.50 5.25 -11.39
C VAL A 236 24.32 6.21 -11.40
N GLN A 237 23.14 5.68 -11.57
CA GLN A 237 21.91 6.47 -11.46
C GLN A 237 21.54 6.67 -9.99
N PRO A 238 21.04 7.85 -9.57
CA PRO A 238 20.71 8.06 -8.16
C PRO A 238 19.52 7.22 -7.72
N GLY A 239 19.63 6.53 -6.57
CA GLY A 239 18.59 5.72 -5.96
C GLY A 239 17.50 6.55 -5.26
N ASN A 240 17.05 7.66 -5.86
CA ASN A 240 16.14 8.60 -5.23
C ASN A 240 14.92 8.97 -6.09
N VAL A 241 13.97 9.69 -5.49
CA VAL A 241 12.74 10.20 -6.11
C VAL A 241 12.70 11.71 -5.97
N SER A 242 12.40 12.43 -7.05
CA SER A 242 12.24 13.88 -7.05
C SER A 242 11.02 14.29 -6.21
N LEU A 243 11.19 15.28 -5.35
CA LEU A 243 10.11 15.90 -4.59
C LEU A 243 9.54 17.15 -5.27
N TYR A 244 10.04 17.50 -6.46
CA TYR A 244 9.60 18.67 -7.26
C TYR A 244 9.66 20.03 -6.55
N ASN A 245 10.47 20.13 -5.49
CA ASN A 245 10.78 21.35 -4.76
C ASN A 245 12.29 21.65 -4.73
N GLY A 246 13.05 21.01 -5.62
CA GLY A 246 14.52 21.07 -5.66
C GLY A 246 15.21 20.04 -4.78
N SER A 247 14.47 19.27 -3.97
CA SER A 247 15.03 18.19 -3.16
C SER A 247 14.61 16.80 -3.66
N PHE A 248 15.24 15.77 -3.09
CA PHE A 248 15.02 14.37 -3.45
C PHE A 248 14.81 13.53 -2.18
N ARG A 249 14.06 12.44 -2.32
CA ARG A 249 13.91 11.41 -1.31
C ARG A 249 14.76 10.21 -1.69
N ASP A 250 15.72 9.88 -0.86
CA ASP A 250 16.50 8.65 -1.00
C ASP A 250 15.61 7.42 -0.77
N ILE A 251 15.74 6.40 -1.63
CA ILE A 251 14.96 5.16 -1.58
C ILE A 251 15.90 4.03 -1.24
N THR A 252 15.92 3.65 0.02
CA THR A 252 16.87 2.68 0.58
C THR A 252 16.33 1.25 0.63
N GLY A 253 15.06 1.04 0.30
CA GLY A 253 14.43 -0.26 0.33
C GLY A 253 13.06 -0.28 -0.32
N SER A 254 12.48 -1.48 -0.37
CA SER A 254 11.10 -1.71 -0.83
C SER A 254 10.29 -2.42 0.25
N GLY A 255 8.99 -2.23 0.25
CA GLY A 255 8.09 -2.86 1.21
C GLY A 255 6.69 -3.05 0.67
N ASN A 256 5.87 -3.75 1.44
CA ASN A 256 4.45 -3.92 1.14
C ASN A 256 3.65 -2.74 1.70
N ALA A 257 2.71 -2.26 0.91
CA ALA A 257 1.75 -1.28 1.38
C ALA A 257 0.72 -1.93 2.32
N TYR A 258 0.15 -1.14 3.24
CA TYR A 258 -0.96 -1.56 4.10
C TYR A 258 -2.05 -0.48 4.14
N VAL A 259 -3.28 -0.89 4.37
CA VAL A 259 -4.43 0.02 4.41
C VAL A 259 -4.28 1.00 5.59
N GLY A 260 -4.47 2.29 5.32
CA GLY A 260 -4.24 3.38 6.27
C GLY A 260 -2.83 3.98 6.20
N GLN A 261 -1.88 3.36 5.48
CA GLN A 261 -0.50 3.87 5.35
C GLN A 261 -0.48 5.23 4.67
N SER A 262 0.18 6.22 5.28
CA SER A 262 0.52 7.48 4.62
C SER A 262 1.56 7.24 3.54
N ALA A 263 1.31 7.75 2.36
CA ALA A 263 2.16 7.58 1.20
C ALA A 263 2.25 8.85 0.36
N GLN A 264 3.30 8.92 -0.44
CA GLN A 264 3.55 10.00 -1.39
C GLN A 264 3.69 9.41 -2.79
N ARG A 265 3.22 10.16 -3.78
CA ARG A 265 3.43 9.86 -5.18
C ARG A 265 4.20 11.01 -5.84
N SER A 266 5.25 10.66 -6.58
CA SER A 266 5.99 11.60 -7.41
C SER A 266 5.71 11.35 -8.89
N GLY A 267 5.43 12.42 -9.64
CA GLY A 267 5.12 12.34 -11.05
C GLY A 267 5.34 13.62 -11.81
N SER A 268 5.67 13.52 -13.11
CA SER A 268 6.16 14.64 -13.92
C SER A 268 5.09 15.63 -14.38
N THR A 269 3.81 15.29 -14.24
CA THR A 269 2.72 16.22 -14.58
C THR A 269 2.28 16.99 -13.35
N THR A 270 2.08 16.33 -12.22
CA THR A 270 1.48 16.97 -11.05
C THR A 270 2.45 17.08 -9.86
N GLY A 271 3.71 16.69 -10.04
CA GLY A 271 4.75 16.76 -9.02
C GLY A 271 4.51 15.81 -7.86
N LEU A 272 4.88 16.23 -6.67
CA LEU A 272 4.67 15.46 -5.45
C LEU A 272 3.23 15.60 -4.95
N ARG A 273 2.60 14.48 -4.63
CA ARG A 273 1.27 14.41 -3.99
C ARG A 273 1.29 13.43 -2.83
N SER A 274 0.51 13.72 -1.80
CA SER A 274 0.43 12.90 -0.59
C SER A 274 -0.99 12.44 -0.34
N GLY A 275 -1.13 11.33 0.35
CA GLY A 275 -2.40 10.75 0.77
C GLY A 275 -2.18 9.45 1.53
N SER A 276 -3.13 8.55 1.45
CA SER A 276 -3.07 7.26 2.13
C SER A 276 -3.56 6.11 1.27
N VAL A 277 -3.07 4.92 1.59
CA VAL A 277 -3.53 3.66 1.01
C VAL A 277 -4.94 3.38 1.52
N GLN A 278 -5.88 3.18 0.60
CA GLN A 278 -7.29 2.95 0.89
C GLN A 278 -7.67 1.47 0.82
N ALA A 279 -7.05 0.73 -0.11
CA ALA A 279 -7.26 -0.71 -0.27
C ALA A 279 -6.07 -1.37 -0.97
N LEU A 280 -6.00 -2.68 -0.85
CA LEU A 280 -5.04 -3.55 -1.53
C LEU A 280 -5.78 -4.55 -2.42
N ASN A 281 -5.03 -5.21 -3.29
CA ASN A 281 -5.54 -6.24 -4.20
C ASN A 281 -6.71 -5.76 -5.08
N ALA A 282 -6.72 -4.46 -5.41
CA ALA A 282 -7.74 -3.89 -6.27
C ALA A 282 -7.60 -4.45 -7.70
N THR A 283 -8.75 -4.68 -8.34
CA THR A 283 -8.85 -5.00 -9.76
C THR A 283 -9.44 -3.81 -10.50
N VAL A 284 -8.82 -3.40 -11.58
CA VAL A 284 -9.28 -2.29 -12.42
C VAL A 284 -9.47 -2.77 -13.84
N ASN A 285 -10.61 -2.43 -14.45
CA ASN A 285 -10.92 -2.72 -15.85
C ASN A 285 -10.73 -1.43 -16.67
N TYR A 286 -9.55 -1.27 -17.23
CA TYR A 286 -9.28 -0.23 -18.21
C TYR A 286 -9.87 -0.60 -19.56
N ALA A 287 -9.99 0.37 -20.48
CA ALA A 287 -10.39 0.09 -21.85
C ALA A 287 -9.38 -0.84 -22.56
N GLU A 288 -8.11 -0.71 -22.19
CA GLU A 288 -6.99 -1.48 -22.74
C GLU A 288 -6.84 -2.88 -22.12
N GLY A 289 -7.56 -3.16 -21.05
CA GLY A 289 -7.57 -4.47 -20.38
C GLY A 289 -7.62 -4.39 -18.86
N GLN A 290 -7.84 -5.54 -18.24
CA GLN A 290 -7.92 -5.66 -16.79
C GLN A 290 -6.53 -5.74 -16.16
N VAL A 291 -6.35 -5.04 -15.02
CA VAL A 291 -5.15 -5.13 -14.17
C VAL A 291 -5.57 -5.48 -12.75
N ARG A 292 -4.83 -6.40 -12.12
CA ARG A 292 -5.16 -6.97 -10.81
C ARG A 292 -4.06 -6.73 -9.77
N GLY A 293 -4.41 -6.88 -8.50
CA GLY A 293 -3.44 -6.82 -7.40
C GLY A 293 -2.95 -5.42 -7.08
N LEU A 294 -3.66 -4.38 -7.49
CA LEU A 294 -3.24 -2.99 -7.35
C LEU A 294 -3.44 -2.44 -5.93
N ILE A 295 -2.62 -1.48 -5.57
CA ILE A 295 -2.78 -0.62 -4.39
C ILE A 295 -3.70 0.54 -4.78
N ARG A 296 -4.81 0.74 -4.08
CA ARG A 296 -5.70 1.90 -4.24
C ARG A 296 -5.35 2.98 -3.23
N THR A 297 -5.28 4.22 -3.67
CA THR A 297 -5.03 5.38 -2.79
C THR A 297 -6.02 6.51 -3.08
N ASN A 298 -6.11 7.49 -2.17
CA ASN A 298 -6.76 8.78 -2.40
C ASN A 298 -5.78 9.86 -2.91
N ILE A 299 -4.62 9.46 -3.38
CA ILE A 299 -3.66 10.37 -4.01
C ILE A 299 -4.12 10.63 -5.44
N CYS A 300 -4.20 11.90 -5.83
CA CYS A 300 -4.53 12.27 -7.20
C CYS A 300 -3.37 12.01 -8.17
N ALA A 301 -3.71 11.76 -9.43
CA ALA A 301 -2.80 11.73 -10.56
C ALA A 301 -3.49 12.29 -11.80
N GLN A 302 -2.72 12.66 -12.83
CA GLN A 302 -3.23 13.13 -14.12
C GLN A 302 -2.51 12.44 -15.26
N PRO A 303 -3.06 12.47 -16.48
CA PRO A 303 -2.34 12.02 -17.68
C PRO A 303 -0.95 12.60 -17.64
N GLY A 304 0.01 11.72 -17.63
CA GLY A 304 1.28 12.17 -17.36
C GLY A 304 1.94 11.70 -16.07
N ASP A 305 1.32 11.02 -15.16
CA ASP A 305 1.91 10.52 -13.91
C ASP A 305 2.17 8.99 -13.91
N SER A 306 1.80 8.27 -14.96
CA SER A 306 1.98 6.81 -15.09
C SER A 306 3.40 6.33 -14.96
N GLY A 307 3.61 5.24 -14.24
CA GLY A 307 4.91 4.68 -13.92
C GLY A 307 5.61 5.38 -12.75
N GLY A 308 5.11 6.54 -12.31
CA GLY A 308 5.69 7.33 -11.21
C GLY A 308 5.69 6.60 -9.88
N SER A 309 6.59 7.03 -8.99
CA SER A 309 6.88 6.37 -7.73
C SER A 309 5.77 6.55 -6.70
N LEU A 310 5.27 5.47 -6.11
CA LEU A 310 4.57 5.50 -4.82
C LEU A 310 5.56 5.07 -3.74
N PHE A 311 5.71 5.84 -2.67
CA PHE A 311 6.67 5.59 -1.61
C PHE A 311 6.20 6.13 -0.25
N SER A 312 6.82 5.63 0.84
CA SER A 312 6.63 6.14 2.20
C SER A 312 8.00 6.24 2.87
N GLY A 313 8.40 7.46 3.28
CA GLY A 313 9.78 7.69 3.71
C GLY A 313 10.79 7.26 2.63
N GLY A 314 11.73 6.41 2.98
CA GLY A 314 12.72 5.82 2.06
C GLY A 314 12.30 4.48 1.45
N THR A 315 11.03 4.06 1.59
CA THR A 315 10.54 2.76 1.14
C THR A 315 9.73 2.87 -0.14
N ALA A 316 10.15 2.18 -1.20
CA ALA A 316 9.39 2.03 -2.44
C ALA A 316 8.19 1.11 -2.21
N LEU A 317 6.99 1.50 -2.67
CA LEU A 317 5.74 0.75 -2.51
C LEU A 317 5.13 0.32 -3.85
N GLY A 318 5.11 1.19 -4.86
CA GLY A 318 4.43 0.89 -6.12
C GLY A 318 4.74 1.83 -7.26
N LEU A 319 4.16 1.52 -8.43
CA LEU A 319 4.24 2.27 -9.68
C LEU A 319 2.85 2.75 -10.08
N THR A 320 2.70 4.00 -10.47
CA THR A 320 1.41 4.55 -10.93
C THR A 320 0.89 3.78 -12.14
N SER A 321 -0.28 3.18 -12.02
CA SER A 321 -0.97 2.47 -13.10
C SER A 321 -2.02 3.36 -13.78
N GLY A 322 -3.05 3.74 -13.07
CA GLY A 322 -4.12 4.58 -13.58
C GLY A 322 -5.02 5.07 -12.47
N GLY A 323 -6.10 5.73 -12.83
CA GLY A 323 -7.03 6.25 -11.83
C GLY A 323 -8.14 7.11 -12.41
N SER A 324 -8.88 7.78 -11.53
CA SER A 324 -9.95 8.71 -11.86
C SER A 324 -9.79 10.05 -11.13
N GLY A 325 -10.54 11.07 -11.56
CA GLY A 325 -10.45 12.40 -11.01
C GLY A 325 -9.20 13.16 -11.46
N ASN A 326 -8.82 14.21 -10.72
CA ASN A 326 -7.67 15.06 -11.01
C ASN A 326 -7.12 15.69 -9.72
N CYS A 327 -6.02 16.45 -9.83
CA CYS A 327 -5.42 17.08 -8.65
C CYS A 327 -6.04 18.43 -8.24
N SER A 328 -7.08 18.90 -8.92
CA SER A 328 -7.83 20.11 -8.54
C SER A 328 -9.06 19.77 -7.69
N THR A 329 -9.75 18.70 -8.02
CA THR A 329 -10.99 18.28 -7.34
C THR A 329 -10.84 17.01 -6.50
N GLY A 330 -9.63 16.41 -6.49
CA GLY A 330 -9.33 15.13 -5.87
C GLY A 330 -9.42 13.98 -6.87
N GLY A 331 -8.82 12.86 -6.50
CA GLY A 331 -8.82 11.68 -7.36
C GLY A 331 -8.38 10.42 -6.63
N THR A 332 -8.70 9.31 -7.25
CA THR A 332 -8.24 7.97 -6.86
C THR A 332 -7.19 7.51 -7.83
N THR A 333 -6.09 6.98 -7.33
CA THR A 333 -5.03 6.39 -8.16
C THR A 333 -4.72 4.96 -7.69
N TYR A 334 -4.50 4.09 -8.67
CA TYR A 334 -4.11 2.71 -8.48
C TYR A 334 -2.66 2.51 -8.86
N PHE A 335 -1.96 1.68 -8.08
CA PHE A 335 -0.52 1.46 -8.25
C PHE A 335 -0.22 -0.03 -8.33
N GLN A 336 0.66 -0.40 -9.23
CA GLN A 336 1.26 -1.73 -9.25
C GLN A 336 2.22 -1.88 -8.06
N PRO A 337 2.04 -2.86 -7.17
CA PRO A 337 3.00 -3.12 -6.10
C PRO A 337 4.41 -3.36 -6.65
N VAL A 338 5.44 -2.78 -6.00
CA VAL A 338 6.83 -2.86 -6.48
C VAL A 338 7.47 -4.23 -6.24
N GLY A 339 7.13 -4.90 -5.13
CA GLY A 339 7.74 -6.17 -4.75
C GLY A 339 7.71 -7.24 -5.85
N PRO A 340 6.54 -7.57 -6.44
CA PRO A 340 6.44 -8.49 -7.57
C PRO A 340 7.29 -8.08 -8.78
N VAL A 341 7.45 -6.77 -9.05
CA VAL A 341 8.26 -6.25 -10.16
C VAL A 341 9.74 -6.53 -9.91
N LEU A 342 10.23 -6.21 -8.70
CA LEU A 342 11.61 -6.45 -8.30
C LEU A 342 11.96 -7.93 -8.36
N SER A 343 11.07 -8.78 -7.82
CA SER A 343 11.24 -10.24 -7.85
C SER A 343 11.24 -10.80 -9.28
N ARG A 344 10.32 -10.32 -10.14
CA ARG A 344 10.18 -10.78 -11.53
C ARG A 344 11.44 -10.55 -12.34
N TYR A 345 12.13 -9.43 -12.11
CA TYR A 345 13.32 -9.03 -12.88
C TYR A 345 14.63 -9.28 -12.14
N GLY A 346 14.61 -9.80 -10.91
CA GLY A 346 15.81 -10.06 -10.11
C GLY A 346 16.60 -8.77 -9.81
N VAL A 347 15.91 -7.67 -9.55
CA VAL A 347 16.51 -6.34 -9.30
C VAL A 347 16.15 -5.82 -7.92
N SER A 348 16.93 -4.87 -7.42
CA SER A 348 16.68 -4.17 -6.16
C SER A 348 16.75 -2.65 -6.34
N VAL A 349 15.99 -1.90 -5.55
CA VAL A 349 16.26 -0.48 -5.28
C VAL A 349 17.55 -0.35 -4.49
N TYR A 350 18.20 0.81 -4.49
CA TYR A 350 19.50 0.99 -3.82
C TYR A 350 19.68 2.45 -3.37
#